data_b5cfa330cc2fda97231d3a5948971c10
#
_entry.id   b5cfa330cc2fda97231d3a5948971c10
#
_cell.length_a   1.000
_cell.length_b   1.000
_cell.length_c   1.000
_cell.angle_alpha   90.00
_cell.angle_beta   90.00
_cell.angle_gamma   90.00
#
_symmetry.space_group_name_H-M   'P 1'
#
loop_
_entity.id
_entity.type
_entity.pdbx_description
1 polymer ?
#
loop_
_entity_poly.entity_id
_entity_poly.type
_entity_poly.pdbx_seq_one_letter_code
_entity_poly.pdbx_strand_id
1 'polypeptide(L)'
;MSDLNRLGKRGAYRLGRLGAPAPAPAAPPSPHYPSWVPGHRGPVLLWLLGCLAAVALIALGAVAGWWFLPFVAGLAGGAAARYGRWRLRVALPAAALVAAVGWGVPLAWQAAHGAPVRATARVVAALAGLPAHAWVAIVATLLVAVLQALAGLWLAWALIPKP
;
A
#
# COMPACT_ATOMS: atom_id res chain seq x y z
N MET A 1 71.15 -14.15 12.77
CA MET A 1 70.22 -13.49 11.82
C MET A 1 68.82 -13.29 12.45
N SER A 2 68.68 -13.23 13.79
CA SER A 2 67.41 -13.23 14.53
C SER A 2 67.06 -11.92 15.24
N ASP A 3 67.96 -10.93 15.26
CA ASP A 3 67.73 -9.72 16.07
C ASP A 3 67.13 -8.52 15.35
N LEU A 4 67.12 -8.51 14.02
CA LEU A 4 66.55 -7.45 13.22
C LEU A 4 65.01 -7.43 13.23
N ASN A 5 64.36 -8.56 13.54
CA ASN A 5 62.90 -8.71 13.55
C ASN A 5 62.25 -8.19 14.88
N ARG A 6 63.07 -7.98 15.91
CA ARG A 6 62.59 -7.47 17.22
C ARG A 6 62.52 -5.95 17.27
N LEU A 7 63.30 -5.24 16.50
CA LEU A 7 63.35 -3.77 16.51
C LEU A 7 62.18 -3.17 15.70
N GLY A 8 61.65 -3.84 14.67
CA GLY A 8 60.53 -3.39 13.88
C GLY A 8 59.17 -3.35 14.65
N LYS A 9 59.02 -4.25 15.62
CA LYS A 9 57.73 -4.33 16.37
C LYS A 9 57.56 -3.28 17.49
N ARG A 10 58.66 -2.69 17.99
CA ARG A 10 58.58 -1.66 19.06
C ARG A 10 58.27 -0.27 18.54
N GLY A 11 58.51 0.04 17.26
CA GLY A 11 58.21 1.32 16.63
C GLY A 11 56.74 1.50 16.23
N ALA A 12 56.06 0.39 15.89
CA ALA A 12 54.67 0.44 15.36
C ALA A 12 53.64 0.84 16.42
N TYR A 13 53.90 0.60 17.69
CA TYR A 13 52.95 0.87 18.75
C TYR A 13 52.92 2.34 19.20
N ARG A 14 53.91 3.14 18.83
CA ARG A 14 53.93 4.58 19.22
C ARG A 14 53.28 5.51 18.24
N LEU A 15 53.16 5.13 16.98
CA LEU A 15 52.55 5.97 15.95
C LEU A 15 50.99 5.91 15.97
N GLY A 16 50.41 4.83 16.52
CA GLY A 16 48.95 4.66 16.61
C GLY A 16 48.26 5.53 17.68
N ARG A 17 49.03 6.20 18.57
CA ARG A 17 48.44 7.02 19.64
C ARG A 17 48.36 8.53 19.36
N LEU A 18 48.97 9.00 18.30
CA LEU A 18 48.99 10.42 17.95
C LEU A 18 47.79 10.92 17.15
N GLY A 19 46.90 10.04 16.79
CA GLY A 19 45.73 10.36 15.98
C GLY A 19 44.40 9.82 16.51
N ALA A 20 44.31 9.42 17.79
CA ALA A 20 43.01 9.09 18.35
C ALA A 20 42.12 10.35 18.32
N PRO A 21 41.01 10.36 17.56
CA PRO A 21 40.10 11.49 17.59
C PRO A 21 39.63 11.71 19.02
N ALA A 22 39.58 12.98 19.44
CA ALA A 22 39.02 13.35 20.71
C ALA A 22 37.66 12.66 20.91
N PRO A 23 37.36 12.14 22.12
CA PRO A 23 36.04 11.55 22.37
C PRO A 23 34.97 12.55 21.95
N ALA A 24 34.06 12.10 21.09
CA ALA A 24 32.95 12.93 20.66
C ALA A 24 32.22 13.48 21.92
N PRO A 25 31.84 14.77 21.93
CA PRO A 25 31.08 15.32 23.02
C PRO A 25 29.86 14.44 23.28
N ALA A 26 29.61 14.13 24.58
CA ALA A 26 28.46 13.28 24.94
C ALA A 26 27.22 13.83 24.31
N ALA A 27 26.51 12.97 23.57
CA ALA A 27 25.24 13.34 22.94
C ALA A 27 24.31 13.91 24.03
N PRO A 28 23.63 15.03 23.76
CA PRO A 28 22.69 15.58 24.70
C PRO A 28 21.66 14.51 25.09
N PRO A 29 21.24 14.44 26.35
CA PRO A 29 20.27 13.46 26.80
C PRO A 29 19.05 13.56 25.91
N SER A 30 18.62 12.43 25.35
CA SER A 30 17.43 12.37 24.51
C SER A 30 16.24 12.92 25.29
N PRO A 31 15.46 13.84 24.73
CA PRO A 31 14.30 14.37 25.42
C PRO A 31 13.37 13.19 25.79
N HIS A 32 13.13 13.03 27.10
CA HIS A 32 12.15 12.06 27.60
C HIS A 32 10.76 12.53 27.14
N TYR A 33 10.28 12.03 26.02
CA TYR A 33 8.88 12.18 25.64
C TYR A 33 8.04 11.38 26.63
N PRO A 34 7.10 12.02 27.32
CA PRO A 34 6.21 11.30 28.21
C PRO A 34 5.41 10.25 27.45
N SER A 35 5.40 9.03 27.99
CA SER A 35 4.75 7.84 27.40
C SER A 35 3.22 7.93 27.28
N TRP A 36 2.60 9.01 27.79
CA TRP A 36 1.15 9.22 27.72
C TRP A 36 0.68 10.00 26.47
N VAL A 37 1.57 10.29 25.51
CA VAL A 37 1.13 10.88 24.24
C VAL A 37 0.00 10.01 23.71
N PRO A 38 -1.26 10.54 23.61
CA PRO A 38 -2.40 9.75 23.21
C PRO A 38 -2.11 9.11 21.87
N GLY A 39 -2.09 7.78 21.90
CA GLY A 39 -1.53 6.98 20.84
C GLY A 39 -2.16 7.29 19.49
N HIS A 40 -1.46 6.96 18.49
CA HIS A 40 -1.63 6.92 17.04
C HIS A 40 -2.99 6.41 16.52
N ARG A 41 -4.07 6.48 17.30
CA ARG A 41 -5.43 6.06 16.90
C ARG A 41 -6.04 6.99 15.87
N GLY A 42 -5.71 8.29 15.91
CA GLY A 42 -6.22 9.29 14.97
C GLY A 42 -5.87 8.97 13.50
N PRO A 43 -4.61 8.69 13.15
CA PRO A 43 -4.27 8.39 11.77
C PRO A 43 -4.87 7.06 11.26
N VAL A 44 -5.05 6.06 12.15
CA VAL A 44 -5.68 4.79 11.78
C VAL A 44 -7.18 4.98 11.50
N LEU A 45 -7.86 5.76 12.33
CA LEU A 45 -9.29 6.06 12.15
C LEU A 45 -9.54 6.82 10.84
N LEU A 46 -8.75 7.86 10.57
CA LEU A 46 -8.82 8.61 9.31
C LEU A 46 -8.59 7.72 8.09
N TRP A 47 -7.65 6.79 8.20
CA TRP A 47 -7.39 5.84 7.13
C TRP A 47 -8.56 4.88 6.91
N LEU A 48 -9.15 4.32 7.97
CA LEU A 48 -10.32 3.46 7.88
C LEU A 48 -11.52 4.20 7.28
N LEU A 49 -11.75 5.45 7.71
CA LEU A 49 -12.80 6.30 7.13
C LEU A 49 -12.54 6.58 5.65
N GLY A 50 -11.30 6.83 5.26
CA GLY A 50 -10.91 6.99 3.86
C GLY A 50 -11.16 5.73 3.02
N CYS A 51 -10.82 4.56 3.54
CA CYS A 51 -11.14 3.28 2.88
C CYS A 51 -12.64 3.06 2.74
N LEU A 52 -13.42 3.33 3.80
CA LEU A 52 -14.87 3.18 3.79
C LEU A 52 -15.52 4.15 2.79
N ALA A 53 -15.07 5.40 2.76
CA ALA A 53 -15.53 6.39 1.78
C ALA A 53 -15.20 5.97 0.35
N ALA A 54 -14.01 5.40 0.10
CA ALA A 54 -13.63 4.88 -1.21
C ALA A 54 -14.49 3.68 -1.62
N VAL A 55 -14.78 2.74 -0.71
CA VAL A 55 -15.71 1.63 -0.96
C VAL A 55 -17.10 2.16 -1.33
N ALA A 56 -17.64 3.11 -0.57
CA ALA A 56 -18.95 3.70 -0.84
C ALA A 56 -18.99 4.41 -2.19
N LEU A 57 -17.94 5.18 -2.52
CA LEU A 57 -17.82 5.88 -3.78
C LEU A 57 -17.77 4.90 -4.98
N ILE A 58 -16.98 3.84 -4.87
CA ILE A 58 -16.89 2.81 -5.91
C ILE A 58 -18.24 2.10 -6.05
N ALA A 59 -18.91 1.76 -4.96
CA ALA A 59 -20.20 1.09 -4.96
C ALA A 59 -21.29 1.94 -5.63
N LEU A 60 -21.37 3.22 -5.29
CA LEU A 60 -22.30 4.18 -5.92
C LEU A 60 -21.98 4.35 -7.41
N GLY A 61 -20.71 4.47 -7.75
CA GLY A 61 -20.29 4.58 -9.13
C GLY A 61 -20.57 3.34 -9.97
N ALA A 62 -20.43 2.15 -9.38
CA ALA A 62 -20.79 0.90 -10.04
C ALA A 62 -22.29 0.88 -10.41
N VAL A 63 -23.16 1.38 -9.53
CA VAL A 63 -24.59 1.52 -9.82
C VAL A 63 -24.86 2.58 -10.90
N ALA A 64 -24.06 3.67 -10.91
CA ALA A 64 -24.17 4.74 -11.92
C ALA A 64 -23.49 4.40 -13.26
N GLY A 65 -22.84 3.23 -13.38
CA GLY A 65 -22.13 2.81 -14.59
C GLY A 65 -20.74 3.45 -14.77
N TRP A 66 -20.17 4.03 -13.73
CA TRP A 66 -18.84 4.68 -13.75
C TRP A 66 -17.72 3.67 -13.52
N TRP A 67 -17.39 2.95 -14.56
CA TRP A 67 -16.42 1.83 -14.54
C TRP A 67 -14.98 2.24 -14.19
N PHE A 68 -14.62 3.53 -14.32
CA PHE A 68 -13.26 4.06 -14.05
C PHE A 68 -13.01 4.42 -12.59
N LEU A 69 -14.03 4.38 -11.72
CA LEU A 69 -13.90 4.79 -10.32
C LEU A 69 -12.88 3.97 -9.51
N PRO A 70 -12.71 2.66 -9.70
CA PRO A 70 -11.64 1.93 -9.02
C PRO A 70 -10.25 2.51 -9.31
N PHE A 71 -10.01 2.95 -10.56
CA PHE A 71 -8.75 3.60 -10.95
C PHE A 71 -8.55 4.94 -10.23
N VAL A 72 -9.58 5.79 -10.18
CA VAL A 72 -9.53 7.08 -9.49
C VAL A 72 -9.33 6.89 -7.98
N ALA A 73 -10.02 5.92 -7.37
CA ALA A 73 -9.83 5.59 -5.97
C ALA A 73 -8.41 5.06 -5.69
N GLY A 74 -7.86 4.28 -6.61
CA GLY A 74 -6.47 3.84 -6.57
C GLY A 74 -5.47 5.01 -6.63
N LEU A 75 -5.69 5.97 -7.53
CA LEU A 75 -4.89 7.21 -7.63
C LEU A 75 -4.91 7.99 -6.31
N ALA A 76 -6.11 8.24 -5.77
CA ALA A 76 -6.27 8.96 -4.52
C ALA A 76 -5.61 8.22 -3.34
N GLY A 77 -5.81 6.89 -3.26
CA GLY A 77 -5.18 6.03 -2.26
C GLY A 77 -3.66 6.01 -2.36
N GLY A 78 -3.11 5.98 -3.59
CA GLY A 78 -1.67 6.06 -3.84
C GLY A 78 -1.07 7.40 -3.42
N ALA A 79 -1.75 8.50 -3.74
CA ALA A 79 -1.37 9.84 -3.30
C ALA A 79 -1.39 9.95 -1.77
N ALA A 80 -2.48 9.53 -1.13
CA ALA A 80 -2.61 9.54 0.32
C ALA A 80 -1.53 8.68 1.01
N ALA A 81 -1.25 7.48 0.47
CA ALA A 81 -0.20 6.61 0.99
C ALA A 81 1.19 7.25 0.85
N ARG A 82 1.43 7.99 -0.23
CA ARG A 82 2.69 8.68 -0.48
C ARG A 82 2.93 9.81 0.51
N TYR A 83 1.94 10.68 0.71
CA TYR A 83 2.00 11.77 1.69
C TYR A 83 2.02 11.24 3.13
N GLY A 84 1.25 10.19 3.42
CA GLY A 84 1.22 9.52 4.72
C GLY A 84 2.47 8.68 5.04
N ARG A 85 3.44 8.59 4.11
CA ARG A 85 4.67 7.77 4.23
C ARG A 85 4.40 6.30 4.50
N TRP A 86 3.30 5.80 4.00
CA TRP A 86 2.90 4.41 4.18
C TRP A 86 3.74 3.47 3.30
N ARG A 87 3.98 2.26 3.80
CA ARG A 87 4.70 1.26 3.03
C ARG A 87 3.79 0.73 1.91
N LEU A 88 4.31 0.69 0.68
CA LEU A 88 3.60 0.16 -0.48
C LEU A 88 3.00 -1.24 -0.25
N ARG A 89 3.71 -2.08 0.55
CA ARG A 89 3.26 -3.42 0.94
C ARG A 89 1.93 -3.44 1.69
N VAL A 90 1.55 -2.35 2.35
CA VAL A 90 0.26 -2.21 3.05
C VAL A 90 -0.77 -1.56 2.14
N ALA A 91 -0.36 -0.58 1.33
CA ALA A 91 -1.26 0.15 0.43
C ALA A 91 -1.81 -0.75 -0.69
N LEU A 92 -1.01 -1.66 -1.25
CA LEU A 92 -1.43 -2.57 -2.33
C LEU A 92 -2.60 -3.48 -1.93
N PRO A 93 -2.51 -4.29 -0.85
CA PRO A 93 -3.62 -5.16 -0.47
C PRO A 93 -4.85 -4.36 -0.01
N ALA A 94 -4.66 -3.20 0.60
CA ALA A 94 -5.76 -2.33 0.97
C ALA A 94 -6.52 -1.81 -0.25
N ALA A 95 -5.83 -1.33 -1.28
CA ALA A 95 -6.44 -0.87 -2.52
C ALA A 95 -7.17 -2.01 -3.25
N ALA A 96 -6.57 -3.21 -3.29
CA ALA A 96 -7.20 -4.39 -3.88
C ALA A 96 -8.49 -4.76 -3.14
N LEU A 97 -8.46 -4.76 -1.81
CA LEU A 97 -9.63 -5.06 -0.97
C LEU A 97 -10.74 -4.01 -1.16
N VAL A 98 -10.39 -2.72 -1.13
CA VAL A 98 -11.33 -1.62 -1.34
C VAL A 98 -12.02 -1.73 -2.71
N ALA A 99 -11.26 -2.02 -3.76
CA ALA A 99 -11.80 -2.18 -5.11
C ALA A 99 -12.71 -3.42 -5.21
N ALA A 100 -12.27 -4.57 -4.67
CA ALA A 100 -13.05 -5.80 -4.70
C ALA A 100 -14.36 -5.68 -3.91
N VAL A 101 -14.33 -5.10 -2.71
CA VAL A 101 -15.52 -4.89 -1.88
C VAL A 101 -16.42 -3.84 -2.50
N GLY A 102 -15.89 -2.69 -2.92
CA GLY A 102 -16.66 -1.59 -3.51
C GLY A 102 -17.40 -2.02 -4.78
N TRP A 103 -16.80 -2.86 -5.63
CA TRP A 103 -17.44 -3.40 -6.83
C TRP A 103 -18.30 -4.62 -6.54
N GLY A 104 -17.91 -5.46 -5.58
CA GLY A 104 -18.62 -6.68 -5.21
C GLY A 104 -19.92 -6.47 -4.46
N VAL A 105 -19.98 -5.44 -3.59
CA VAL A 105 -21.17 -5.14 -2.78
C VAL A 105 -22.42 -4.87 -3.65
N PRO A 106 -22.39 -4.00 -4.67
CA PRO A 106 -23.55 -3.79 -5.54
C PRO A 106 -24.00 -5.06 -6.27
N LEU A 107 -23.04 -5.88 -6.73
CA LEU A 107 -23.35 -7.16 -7.38
C LEU A 107 -24.05 -8.14 -6.42
N ALA A 108 -23.55 -8.24 -5.19
CA ALA A 108 -24.14 -9.08 -4.16
C ALA A 108 -25.54 -8.58 -3.78
N TRP A 109 -25.69 -7.25 -3.63
CA TRP A 109 -26.98 -6.63 -3.35
C TRP A 109 -28.00 -6.90 -4.43
N GLN A 110 -27.66 -6.70 -5.70
CA GLN A 110 -28.54 -6.99 -6.85
C GLN A 110 -28.93 -8.47 -6.89
N ALA A 111 -27.98 -9.38 -6.66
CA ALA A 111 -28.25 -10.80 -6.61
C ALA A 111 -29.21 -11.19 -5.47
N ALA A 112 -29.10 -10.54 -4.31
CA ALA A 112 -29.97 -10.78 -3.16
C ALA A 112 -31.41 -10.25 -3.37
N HIS A 113 -31.58 -9.21 -4.21
CA HIS A 113 -32.88 -8.61 -4.53
C HIS A 113 -33.50 -9.17 -5.82
N GLY A 114 -33.09 -10.34 -6.26
CA GLY A 114 -33.72 -11.07 -7.35
C GLY A 114 -33.29 -10.63 -8.77
N ALA A 115 -32.31 -9.75 -8.89
CA ALA A 115 -31.78 -9.41 -10.21
C ALA A 115 -31.11 -10.65 -10.86
N PRO A 116 -31.27 -10.85 -12.17
CA PRO A 116 -30.76 -12.05 -12.87
C PRO A 116 -29.24 -11.99 -13.12
N VAL A 117 -28.48 -11.57 -12.11
CA VAL A 117 -27.00 -11.37 -12.18
C VAL A 117 -26.30 -12.63 -12.69
N ARG A 118 -26.72 -13.82 -12.23
CA ARG A 118 -26.13 -15.09 -12.64
C ARG A 118 -26.44 -15.43 -14.10
N ALA A 119 -27.66 -15.14 -14.56
CA ALA A 119 -28.04 -15.36 -15.94
C ALA A 119 -27.28 -14.43 -16.89
N THR A 120 -27.25 -13.15 -16.56
CA THR A 120 -26.48 -12.14 -17.31
C THR A 120 -24.99 -12.49 -17.36
N ALA A 121 -24.40 -12.88 -16.23
CA ALA A 121 -22.99 -13.26 -16.16
C ALA A 121 -22.67 -14.50 -17.03
N ARG A 122 -23.59 -15.48 -17.13
CA ARG A 122 -23.41 -16.62 -18.03
C ARG A 122 -23.42 -16.21 -19.51
N VAL A 123 -24.34 -15.32 -19.88
CA VAL A 123 -24.43 -14.81 -21.25
C VAL A 123 -23.16 -14.03 -21.62
N VAL A 124 -22.71 -13.16 -20.75
CA VAL A 124 -21.48 -12.38 -20.95
C VAL A 124 -20.25 -13.29 -21.06
N ALA A 125 -20.14 -14.31 -20.20
CA ALA A 125 -19.06 -15.28 -20.29
C ALA A 125 -19.06 -16.03 -21.62
N ALA A 126 -20.23 -16.49 -22.05
CA ALA A 126 -20.37 -17.18 -23.32
C ALA A 126 -20.01 -16.30 -24.53
N LEU A 127 -20.43 -15.02 -24.53
CA LEU A 127 -20.09 -14.05 -25.56
C LEU A 127 -18.60 -13.73 -25.61
N ALA A 128 -17.93 -13.80 -24.46
CA ALA A 128 -16.47 -13.61 -24.35
C ALA A 128 -15.66 -14.88 -24.69
N GLY A 129 -16.31 -15.96 -25.12
CA GLY A 129 -15.65 -17.24 -25.41
C GLY A 129 -15.14 -17.99 -24.17
N LEU A 130 -15.61 -17.59 -22.98
CA LEU A 130 -15.27 -18.22 -21.72
C LEU A 130 -16.27 -19.32 -21.37
N PRO A 131 -15.90 -20.28 -20.51
CA PRO A 131 -16.86 -21.26 -19.99
C PRO A 131 -18.11 -20.56 -19.42
N ALA A 132 -19.30 -20.99 -19.80
CA ALA A 132 -20.59 -20.36 -19.44
C ALA A 132 -20.95 -20.54 -17.95
N HIS A 133 -20.00 -20.22 -17.06
CA HIS A 133 -20.16 -20.24 -15.62
C HIS A 133 -20.23 -18.80 -15.07
N ALA A 134 -21.30 -18.50 -14.37
CA ALA A 134 -21.52 -17.14 -13.82
C ALA A 134 -20.35 -16.61 -12.97
N TRP A 135 -19.70 -17.48 -12.19
CA TRP A 135 -18.58 -17.09 -11.35
C TRP A 135 -17.37 -16.60 -12.15
N VAL A 136 -17.14 -17.11 -13.38
CA VAL A 136 -16.02 -16.70 -14.24
C VAL A 136 -16.15 -15.22 -14.61
N ALA A 137 -17.33 -14.79 -15.04
CA ALA A 137 -17.58 -13.39 -15.36
C ALA A 137 -17.48 -12.50 -14.14
N ILE A 138 -18.01 -12.94 -12.99
CA ILE A 138 -17.93 -12.18 -11.72
C ILE A 138 -16.46 -11.99 -11.30
N VAL A 139 -15.69 -13.08 -11.30
CA VAL A 139 -14.26 -13.02 -10.94
C VAL A 139 -13.49 -12.13 -11.92
N ALA A 140 -13.74 -12.27 -13.23
CA ALA A 140 -13.10 -11.42 -14.24
C ALA A 140 -13.41 -9.93 -14.01
N THR A 141 -14.67 -9.59 -13.71
CA THR A 141 -15.07 -8.21 -13.42
C THR A 141 -14.39 -7.66 -12.17
N LEU A 142 -14.35 -8.45 -11.09
CA LEU A 142 -13.65 -8.05 -9.86
C LEU A 142 -12.14 -7.91 -10.09
N LEU A 143 -11.55 -8.79 -10.88
CA LEU A 143 -10.13 -8.73 -11.24
C LEU A 143 -9.81 -7.43 -11.99
N VAL A 144 -10.65 -7.05 -12.97
CA VAL A 144 -10.49 -5.78 -13.70
C VAL A 144 -10.55 -4.58 -12.74
N ALA A 145 -11.52 -4.56 -11.82
CA ALA A 145 -11.62 -3.48 -10.83
C ALA A 145 -10.38 -3.39 -9.93
N VAL A 146 -9.86 -4.54 -9.48
CA VAL A 146 -8.62 -4.61 -8.68
C VAL A 146 -7.42 -4.14 -9.49
N LEU A 147 -7.26 -4.59 -10.73
CA LEU A 147 -6.16 -4.16 -11.60
C LEU A 147 -6.20 -2.67 -11.87
N GLN A 148 -7.37 -2.08 -12.09
CA GLN A 148 -7.54 -0.64 -12.24
C GLN A 148 -7.09 0.12 -10.99
N ALA A 149 -7.51 -0.32 -9.79
CA ALA A 149 -7.12 0.31 -8.53
C ALA A 149 -5.61 0.21 -8.29
N LEU A 150 -5.00 -0.94 -8.57
CA LEU A 150 -3.56 -1.14 -8.43
C LEU A 150 -2.78 -0.29 -9.45
N ALA A 151 -3.26 -0.19 -10.70
CA ALA A 151 -2.66 0.66 -11.72
C ALA A 151 -2.71 2.15 -11.32
N GLY A 152 -3.85 2.62 -10.83
CA GLY A 152 -4.01 3.97 -10.31
C GLY A 152 -3.08 4.26 -9.13
N LEU A 153 -3.03 3.35 -8.16
CA LEU A 153 -2.15 3.45 -6.99
C LEU A 153 -0.67 3.51 -7.40
N TRP A 154 -0.26 2.61 -8.29
CA TRP A 154 1.11 2.56 -8.79
C TRP A 154 1.48 3.83 -9.57
N LEU A 155 0.58 4.33 -10.41
CA LEU A 155 0.78 5.56 -11.16
C LEU A 155 0.96 6.77 -10.23
N ALA A 156 0.08 6.92 -9.23
CA ALA A 156 0.23 7.98 -8.23
C ALA A 156 1.57 7.86 -7.47
N TRP A 157 1.97 6.64 -7.13
CA TRP A 157 3.24 6.38 -6.46
C TRP A 157 4.46 6.75 -7.32
N ALA A 158 4.38 6.55 -8.63
CA ALA A 158 5.46 6.85 -9.57
C ALA A 158 5.57 8.37 -9.87
N LEU A 159 4.42 9.06 -9.97
CA LEU A 159 4.37 10.48 -10.35
C LEU A 159 4.62 11.44 -9.19
N ILE A 160 4.28 11.07 -7.96
CA ILE A 160 4.43 11.97 -6.81
C ILE A 160 5.85 11.84 -6.26
N PRO A 161 6.66 12.92 -6.24
CA PRO A 161 8.00 12.92 -5.64
C PRO A 161 7.96 12.55 -4.17
N LYS A 162 9.06 12.01 -3.66
CA LYS A 162 9.20 11.78 -2.22
C LYS A 162 9.31 13.15 -1.52
N PRO A 163 8.48 13.41 -0.51
CA PRO A 163 8.62 14.60 0.31
C PRO A 163 9.93 14.56 1.12
#